data_5e8f5be58cae36a70a00198be0a7f50b
#
_entry.id   5e8f5be58cae36a70a00198be0a7f50b
#
_cell.length_a   1.000
_cell.length_b   1.000
_cell.length_c   1.000
_cell.angle_alpha   90.00
_cell.angle_beta   90.00
_cell.angle_gamma   90.00
#
_symmetry.space_group_name_H-M   'P 1'
#
loop_
_entity.id
_entity.type
_entity.pdbx_description
1 polymer ?
#
loop_
_entity_poly.entity_id
_entity_poly.type
_entity_poly.pdbx_seq_one_letter_code
_entity_poly.pdbx_strand_id
1 'polypeptide(L)'
;MKTLRYLLLFTASLTIASCQGKVNSQANDSSDKNSGSPVTIYYFHGEHRCPTCLAIEKETKTTFEVNLSKEAEAGTVEFEVINADEAKNQALCEKYGVYGSTLLLVKGNKTVNLTNMAFSNARRNPDQFREELANEVKKLIKG
;
A
#
# COMPACT_ATOMS: atom_id res chain seq x y z
N MET A 1 -24.93 -25.35 73.59
CA MET A 1 -24.83 -26.82 73.44
C MET A 1 -24.27 -27.11 72.05
N LYS A 2 -23.12 -27.71 72.07
CA LYS A 2 -22.66 -28.75 71.15
C LYS A 2 -22.54 -28.39 69.67
N THR A 3 -21.29 -28.20 69.28
CA THR A 3 -20.41 -29.13 68.53
C THR A 3 -20.74 -29.08 67.03
N LEU A 4 -19.89 -29.03 66.12
CA LEU A 4 -18.68 -29.87 65.88
C LEU A 4 -17.98 -29.33 64.65
N ARG A 5 -16.79 -28.91 64.76
CA ARG A 5 -15.65 -29.35 63.97
C ARG A 5 -16.01 -30.02 62.59
N TYR A 6 -15.64 -29.35 61.52
CA TYR A 6 -15.00 -30.08 60.43
C TYR A 6 -13.92 -29.18 59.82
N LEU A 7 -12.74 -29.57 60.13
CA LEU A 7 -11.47 -29.14 59.56
C LEU A 7 -11.34 -29.87 58.22
N LEU A 8 -11.41 -29.18 57.12
CA LEU A 8 -11.00 -29.74 55.84
C LEU A 8 -10.04 -28.77 55.20
N LEU A 9 -8.78 -29.15 55.28
CA LEU A 9 -7.66 -28.63 54.54
C LEU A 9 -7.92 -28.81 53.05
N PHE A 10 -8.19 -27.70 52.38
CA PHE A 10 -8.08 -27.67 50.90
C PHE A 10 -6.80 -26.92 50.56
N THR A 11 -5.78 -27.70 50.22
CA THR A 11 -4.59 -27.24 49.61
C THR A 11 -4.91 -26.76 48.20
N ALA A 12 -5.09 -25.44 48.05
CA ALA A 12 -5.22 -24.85 46.71
C ALA A 12 -3.85 -24.79 46.09
N SER A 13 -3.61 -25.68 45.17
CA SER A 13 -2.44 -25.72 44.28
C SER A 13 -2.49 -24.53 43.35
N LEU A 14 -1.69 -23.52 43.60
CA LEU A 14 -1.55 -22.33 42.75
C LEU A 14 -0.68 -22.68 41.53
N THR A 15 -1.28 -23.11 40.45
CA THR A 15 -0.62 -23.26 39.17
C THR A 15 -0.44 -21.89 38.52
N ILE A 16 0.75 -21.35 38.59
CA ILE A 16 1.15 -20.17 37.85
C ILE A 16 1.28 -20.57 36.38
N ALA A 17 0.26 -20.30 35.57
CA ALA A 17 0.37 -20.39 34.11
C ALA A 17 1.26 -19.24 33.63
N SER A 18 2.53 -19.53 33.41
CA SER A 18 3.47 -18.65 32.73
C SER A 18 3.04 -18.50 31.27
N CYS A 19 2.37 -17.40 30.95
CA CYS A 19 2.19 -16.98 29.56
C CYS A 19 3.53 -16.51 29.02
N GLN A 20 4.32 -17.44 28.48
CA GLN A 20 5.44 -17.10 27.61
C GLN A 20 4.86 -16.52 26.33
N GLY A 21 4.85 -15.18 26.25
CA GLY A 21 4.63 -14.47 25.00
C GLY A 21 5.75 -14.84 24.03
N LYS A 22 5.44 -15.73 23.07
CA LYS A 22 6.27 -15.91 21.88
C LYS A 22 6.27 -14.61 21.13
N VAL A 23 7.34 -13.84 21.25
CA VAL A 23 7.71 -12.83 20.28
C VAL A 23 8.07 -13.59 19.01
N ASN A 24 7.10 -13.74 18.12
CA ASN A 24 7.31 -14.34 16.82
C ASN A 24 7.95 -13.27 15.92
N SER A 25 9.29 -13.16 16.01
CA SER A 25 10.06 -12.50 14.97
C SER A 25 9.97 -13.36 13.71
N GLN A 26 8.89 -13.19 12.95
CA GLN A 26 8.85 -13.74 11.60
C GLN A 26 9.82 -12.94 10.74
N ALA A 27 11.01 -13.50 10.57
CA ALA A 27 11.84 -13.21 9.43
C ALA A 27 10.97 -13.48 8.19
N ASN A 28 10.74 -12.44 7.39
CA ASN A 28 10.04 -12.54 6.12
C ASN A 28 10.84 -13.47 5.20
N ASP A 29 10.39 -14.69 5.14
CA ASP A 29 10.72 -15.61 4.06
C ASP A 29 10.03 -15.08 2.80
N SER A 30 10.86 -14.65 1.84
CA SER A 30 10.44 -14.09 0.56
C SER A 30 10.00 -15.21 -0.36
N SER A 31 8.84 -15.80 -0.11
CA SER A 31 8.20 -16.70 -1.07
C SER A 31 7.02 -15.99 -1.74
N ASP A 32 7.26 -15.60 -2.97
CA ASP A 32 6.34 -15.43 -4.11
C ASP A 32 4.83 -15.28 -3.80
N LYS A 33 4.45 -14.16 -3.15
CA LYS A 33 3.04 -13.77 -2.95
C LYS A 33 2.58 -12.74 -3.99
N ASN A 34 3.05 -12.86 -5.24
CA ASN A 34 2.78 -11.85 -6.27
C ASN A 34 1.42 -12.04 -6.99
N SER A 35 0.71 -13.14 -6.73
CA SER A 35 -0.50 -13.50 -7.49
C SER A 35 -1.80 -12.91 -6.94
N GLY A 36 -1.79 -12.26 -5.77
CA GLY A 36 -3.00 -11.74 -5.13
C GLY A 36 -2.93 -10.29 -4.64
N SER A 37 -1.77 -9.63 -4.74
CA SER A 37 -1.64 -8.23 -4.31
C SER A 37 -2.24 -7.27 -5.35
N PRO A 38 -2.97 -6.22 -4.92
CA PRO A 38 -3.44 -5.19 -5.85
C PRO A 38 -2.26 -4.48 -6.52
N VAL A 39 -2.53 -3.86 -7.66
CA VAL A 39 -1.64 -2.88 -8.26
C VAL A 39 -1.88 -1.55 -7.57
N THR A 40 -0.89 -0.97 -6.93
CA THR A 40 -0.98 0.36 -6.36
C THR A 40 -0.38 1.38 -7.32
N ILE A 41 -1.16 2.38 -7.68
CA ILE A 41 -0.73 3.55 -8.44
C ILE A 41 -0.29 4.58 -7.42
N TYR A 42 1.02 4.86 -7.32
CA TYR A 42 1.54 5.92 -6.47
C TYR A 42 1.84 7.16 -7.30
N TYR A 43 1.24 8.29 -6.93
CA TYR A 43 1.67 9.59 -7.43
C TYR A 43 2.33 10.38 -6.30
N PHE A 44 3.63 10.52 -6.37
CA PHE A 44 4.41 11.36 -5.46
C PHE A 44 4.48 12.79 -5.99
N HIS A 45 4.39 13.76 -5.09
CA HIS A 45 4.56 15.19 -5.40
C HIS A 45 5.23 15.91 -4.23
N GLY A 46 5.85 17.05 -4.51
CA GLY A 46 6.31 17.99 -3.48
C GLY A 46 5.26 19.05 -3.17
N GLU A 47 5.55 19.94 -2.19
CA GLU A 47 4.68 21.06 -1.84
C GLU A 47 4.52 22.04 -3.02
N HIS A 48 5.60 22.29 -3.75
CA HIS A 48 5.58 23.14 -4.92
C HIS A 48 5.10 22.39 -6.16
N ARG A 49 3.86 22.66 -6.56
CA ARG A 49 3.18 21.93 -7.64
C ARG A 49 3.19 22.71 -8.95
N CYS A 50 3.89 22.20 -9.94
CA CYS A 50 3.87 22.75 -11.29
C CYS A 50 2.55 22.42 -12.03
N PRO A 51 2.18 23.18 -13.09
CA PRO A 51 0.96 22.87 -13.85
C PRO A 51 0.91 21.45 -14.43
N THR A 52 2.06 20.90 -14.82
CA THR A 52 2.15 19.50 -15.28
C THR A 52 1.97 18.52 -14.13
N CYS A 53 2.51 18.83 -12.93
CA CYS A 53 2.33 18.01 -11.74
C CYS A 53 0.84 17.89 -11.36
N LEU A 54 0.11 19.01 -11.40
CA LEU A 54 -1.34 19.03 -11.18
C LEU A 54 -2.11 18.24 -12.24
N ALA A 55 -1.67 18.33 -13.51
CA ALA A 55 -2.28 17.57 -14.59
C ALA A 55 -2.07 16.06 -14.40
N ILE A 56 -0.87 15.62 -14.00
CA ILE A 56 -0.59 14.19 -13.73
C ILE A 56 -1.53 13.66 -12.66
N GLU A 57 -1.67 14.36 -11.53
CA GLU A 57 -2.60 13.93 -10.48
C GLU A 57 -4.04 13.83 -10.98
N LYS A 58 -4.52 14.89 -11.62
CA LYS A 58 -5.88 14.95 -12.15
C LYS A 58 -6.17 13.81 -13.12
N GLU A 59 -5.29 13.61 -14.10
CA GLU A 59 -5.51 12.60 -15.14
C GLU A 59 -5.30 11.18 -14.60
N THR A 60 -4.42 10.97 -13.61
CA THR A 60 -4.29 9.70 -12.89
C THR A 60 -5.56 9.37 -12.12
N LYS A 61 -6.10 10.35 -11.39
CA LYS A 61 -7.37 10.20 -10.68
C LYS A 61 -8.52 9.87 -11.63
N THR A 62 -8.63 10.60 -12.74
CA THR A 62 -9.64 10.33 -13.77
C THR A 62 -9.48 8.91 -14.35
N THR A 63 -8.26 8.46 -14.61
CA THR A 63 -7.99 7.09 -15.08
C THR A 63 -8.47 6.06 -14.07
N PHE A 64 -8.14 6.25 -12.79
CA PHE A 64 -8.56 5.36 -11.72
C PHE A 64 -10.09 5.28 -11.59
N GLU A 65 -10.77 6.42 -11.58
CA GLU A 65 -12.22 6.51 -11.37
C GLU A 65 -13.05 6.07 -12.59
N VAL A 66 -12.53 6.28 -13.81
CA VAL A 66 -13.29 6.05 -15.05
C VAL A 66 -12.79 4.83 -15.82
N ASN A 67 -11.48 4.77 -16.13
CA ASN A 67 -10.93 3.72 -16.99
C ASN A 67 -10.66 2.41 -16.24
N LEU A 68 -10.48 2.49 -14.90
CA LEU A 68 -10.15 1.37 -14.01
C LEU A 68 -11.23 1.15 -12.94
N SER A 69 -12.44 1.70 -13.12
CA SER A 69 -13.53 1.59 -12.14
C SER A 69 -13.84 0.16 -11.74
N LYS A 70 -13.87 -0.76 -12.69
CA LYS A 70 -14.12 -2.19 -12.42
C LYS A 70 -13.00 -2.84 -11.60
N GLU A 71 -11.76 -2.52 -11.91
CA GLU A 71 -10.58 -2.99 -11.20
C GLU A 71 -10.50 -2.40 -9.80
N ALA A 72 -10.90 -1.13 -9.64
CA ALA A 72 -10.99 -0.45 -8.34
C ALA A 72 -12.10 -1.06 -7.46
N GLU A 73 -13.31 -1.27 -7.99
CA GLU A 73 -14.41 -1.94 -7.30
C GLU A 73 -14.06 -3.37 -6.89
N ALA A 74 -13.30 -4.08 -7.72
CA ALA A 74 -12.81 -5.42 -7.42
C ALA A 74 -11.63 -5.45 -6.43
N GLY A 75 -11.09 -4.29 -6.01
CA GLY A 75 -9.93 -4.19 -5.13
C GLY A 75 -8.63 -4.68 -5.74
N THR A 76 -8.54 -4.76 -7.08
CA THR A 76 -7.33 -5.21 -7.80
C THR A 76 -6.41 -4.06 -8.18
N VAL A 77 -6.88 -2.82 -8.05
CA VAL A 77 -6.09 -1.59 -8.18
C VAL A 77 -6.41 -0.61 -7.08
N GLU A 78 -5.40 0.10 -6.62
CA GLU A 78 -5.49 1.18 -5.63
C GLU A 78 -4.77 2.43 -6.15
N PHE A 79 -5.16 3.61 -5.68
CA PHE A 79 -4.51 4.86 -6.03
C PHE A 79 -4.21 5.69 -4.79
N GLU A 80 -2.95 6.09 -4.65
CA GLU A 80 -2.46 6.90 -3.55
C GLU A 80 -1.70 8.13 -4.05
N VAL A 81 -2.01 9.28 -3.45
CA VAL A 81 -1.30 10.55 -3.67
C VAL A 81 -0.45 10.83 -2.43
N ILE A 82 0.85 10.97 -2.62
CA ILE A 82 1.85 11.05 -1.56
C ILE A 82 2.58 12.39 -1.65
N ASN A 83 2.51 13.19 -0.59
CA ASN A 83 3.38 14.35 -0.47
C ASN A 83 4.77 13.90 0.00
N ALA A 84 5.76 13.96 -0.90
CA ALA A 84 7.12 13.51 -0.63
C ALA A 84 7.88 14.39 0.37
N ASP A 85 7.42 15.64 0.60
CA ASP A 85 8.04 16.58 1.54
C ASP A 85 7.56 16.35 2.99
N GLU A 86 6.53 15.52 3.19
CA GLU A 86 6.08 15.15 4.55
C GLU A 86 6.99 14.08 5.17
N ALA A 87 7.49 14.35 6.38
CA ALA A 87 8.39 13.44 7.11
C ALA A 87 7.84 12.01 7.28
N LYS A 88 6.51 11.86 7.44
CA LYS A 88 5.87 10.53 7.55
C LYS A 88 6.02 9.67 6.29
N ASN A 89 6.27 10.30 5.13
CA ASN A 89 6.36 9.62 3.83
C ASN A 89 7.81 9.33 3.41
N GLN A 90 8.80 9.82 4.19
CA GLN A 90 10.21 9.68 3.85
C GLN A 90 10.64 8.23 3.62
N ALA A 91 10.25 7.31 4.51
CA ALA A 91 10.59 5.89 4.36
C ALA A 91 10.02 5.27 3.06
N LEU A 92 8.83 5.72 2.63
CA LEU A 92 8.23 5.27 1.38
C LEU A 92 8.97 5.85 0.17
N CYS A 93 9.35 7.13 0.24
CA CYS A 93 10.16 7.80 -0.80
C CYS A 93 11.53 7.12 -0.95
N GLU A 94 12.22 6.83 0.15
CA GLU A 94 13.51 6.12 0.16
C GLU A 94 13.36 4.71 -0.44
N LYS A 95 12.33 3.97 -0.05
CA LYS A 95 12.05 2.62 -0.58
C LYS A 95 11.96 2.59 -2.10
N TYR A 96 11.37 3.60 -2.71
CA TYR A 96 11.18 3.67 -4.17
C TYR A 96 12.17 4.60 -4.88
N GLY A 97 13.11 5.20 -4.18
CA GLY A 97 14.09 6.13 -4.75
C GLY A 97 13.45 7.40 -5.32
N VAL A 98 12.42 7.92 -4.63
CA VAL A 98 11.67 9.09 -5.07
C VAL A 98 12.29 10.36 -4.49
N TYR A 99 12.60 11.31 -5.37
CA TYR A 99 13.18 12.61 -5.00
C TYR A 99 12.36 13.81 -5.51
N GLY A 100 11.15 13.57 -6.02
CA GLY A 100 10.27 14.60 -6.58
C GLY A 100 9.02 14.00 -7.19
N SER A 101 8.34 14.75 -8.07
CA SER A 101 7.11 14.28 -8.70
C SER A 101 7.36 13.03 -9.52
N THR A 102 6.72 11.92 -9.12
CA THR A 102 6.99 10.58 -9.67
C THR A 102 5.66 9.81 -9.76
N LEU A 103 5.44 9.12 -10.89
CA LEU A 103 4.32 8.20 -11.08
C LEU A 103 4.82 6.76 -11.16
N LEU A 104 4.43 5.93 -10.20
CA LEU A 104 4.83 4.53 -10.13
C LEU A 104 3.60 3.61 -10.12
N LEU A 105 3.75 2.43 -10.73
CA LEU A 105 2.89 1.28 -10.51
C LEU A 105 3.66 0.24 -9.71
N VAL A 106 3.04 -0.27 -8.66
CA VAL A 106 3.66 -1.29 -7.79
C VAL A 106 2.71 -2.46 -7.64
N LYS A 107 3.23 -3.68 -7.86
CA LYS A 107 2.54 -4.95 -7.55
C LYS A 107 3.52 -5.91 -6.89
N GLY A 108 3.36 -6.15 -5.60
CA GLY A 108 4.33 -6.94 -4.83
C GLY A 108 5.75 -6.36 -4.93
N ASN A 109 6.67 -7.11 -5.52
CA ASN A 109 8.06 -6.69 -5.72
C ASN A 109 8.31 -6.00 -7.08
N LYS A 110 7.30 -5.92 -7.93
CA LYS A 110 7.43 -5.31 -9.26
C LYS A 110 7.07 -3.84 -9.22
N THR A 111 7.96 -3.00 -9.74
CA THR A 111 7.75 -1.54 -9.84
C THR A 111 7.94 -1.12 -11.29
N VAL A 112 7.01 -0.33 -11.81
CA VAL A 112 7.08 0.30 -13.14
C VAL A 112 7.05 1.80 -12.96
N ASN A 113 8.07 2.50 -13.47
CA ASN A 113 8.16 3.95 -13.40
C ASN A 113 7.59 4.56 -14.68
N LEU A 114 6.49 5.29 -14.54
CA LEU A 114 5.79 5.96 -15.64
C LEU A 114 5.99 7.49 -15.64
N THR A 115 6.94 8.01 -14.87
CA THR A 115 7.17 9.45 -14.70
C THR A 115 7.40 10.16 -16.04
N ASN A 116 8.26 9.62 -16.90
CA ASN A 116 8.57 10.23 -18.19
C ASN A 116 7.33 10.30 -19.11
N MET A 117 6.56 9.22 -19.17
CA MET A 117 5.28 9.17 -19.90
C MET A 117 4.30 10.21 -19.34
N ALA A 118 4.20 10.29 -18.01
CA ALA A 118 3.30 11.21 -17.33
C ALA A 118 3.64 12.67 -17.64
N PHE A 119 4.90 13.07 -17.53
CA PHE A 119 5.33 14.45 -17.86
C PHE A 119 5.17 14.78 -19.33
N SER A 120 5.31 13.82 -20.22
CA SER A 120 5.15 14.03 -21.66
C SER A 120 3.69 14.24 -22.07
N ASN A 121 2.77 13.45 -21.49
CA ASN A 121 1.40 13.30 -21.99
C ASN A 121 0.32 13.95 -21.12
N ALA A 122 0.41 13.94 -19.79
CA ALA A 122 -0.70 14.30 -18.92
C ALA A 122 -1.32 15.68 -19.21
N ARG A 123 -0.51 16.65 -19.62
CA ARG A 123 -0.98 17.99 -19.95
C ARG A 123 -1.29 18.20 -21.44
N ARG A 124 -0.51 17.54 -22.33
CA ARG A 124 -0.58 17.79 -23.79
C ARG A 124 -1.53 16.83 -24.48
N ASN A 125 -1.57 15.59 -24.05
CA ASN A 125 -2.33 14.49 -24.62
C ASN A 125 -3.02 13.68 -23.52
N PRO A 126 -3.98 14.25 -22.76
CA PRO A 126 -4.55 13.61 -21.59
C PRO A 126 -5.28 12.29 -21.91
N ASP A 127 -5.89 12.17 -23.09
CA ASP A 127 -6.54 10.93 -23.51
C ASP A 127 -5.52 9.80 -23.70
N GLN A 128 -4.39 10.09 -24.36
CA GLN A 128 -3.29 9.15 -24.52
C GLN A 128 -2.69 8.76 -23.16
N PHE A 129 -2.50 9.74 -22.27
CA PHE A 129 -2.01 9.47 -20.92
C PHE A 129 -2.91 8.46 -20.20
N ARG A 130 -4.25 8.69 -20.22
CA ARG A 130 -5.22 7.82 -19.54
C ARG A 130 -5.22 6.41 -20.12
N GLU A 131 -5.15 6.30 -21.45
CA GLU A 131 -5.10 5.00 -22.13
C GLU A 131 -3.82 4.24 -21.78
N GLU A 132 -2.65 4.87 -21.89
CA GLU A 132 -1.36 4.25 -21.57
C GLU A 132 -1.29 3.81 -20.11
N LEU A 133 -1.72 4.67 -19.17
CA LEU A 133 -1.76 4.32 -17.75
C LEU A 133 -2.67 3.13 -17.48
N ALA A 134 -3.89 3.14 -18.02
CA ALA A 134 -4.83 2.04 -17.83
C ALA A 134 -4.31 0.72 -18.43
N ASN A 135 -3.64 0.77 -19.58
CA ASN A 135 -3.06 -0.40 -20.24
C ASN A 135 -1.91 -0.98 -19.39
N GLU A 136 -1.01 -0.16 -18.87
CA GLU A 136 0.09 -0.63 -18.01
C GLU A 136 -0.43 -1.24 -16.69
N VAL A 137 -1.45 -0.64 -16.07
CA VAL A 137 -2.11 -1.21 -14.89
C VAL A 137 -2.71 -2.58 -15.22
N LYS A 138 -3.51 -2.68 -16.29
CA LYS A 138 -4.13 -3.95 -16.71
C LYS A 138 -3.12 -5.03 -17.07
N LYS A 139 -1.99 -4.65 -17.63
CA LYS A 139 -0.87 -5.57 -17.91
C LYS A 139 -0.26 -6.12 -16.62
N LEU A 140 -0.08 -5.27 -15.60
CA LEU A 140 0.40 -5.70 -14.28
C LEU A 140 -0.61 -6.58 -13.55
N ILE A 141 -1.91 -6.34 -13.68
CA ILE A 141 -2.95 -7.19 -13.07
C ILE A 141 -2.88 -8.61 -13.63
N LYS A 142 -2.64 -8.75 -14.94
CA LYS A 142 -2.64 -10.05 -15.64
C LYS A 142 -1.36 -10.88 -15.46
N GLY A 143 -0.24 -10.23 -15.18
CA GLY A 143 1.08 -10.88 -15.15
C GLY A 143 1.89 -10.63 -13.94
#